data_04e53ee62b660b0cb998851020176623
#
_entry.id   04e53ee62b660b0cb998851020176623
#
_cell.length_a   1.000
_cell.length_b   1.000
_cell.length_c   1.000
_cell.angle_alpha   90.00
_cell.angle_beta   90.00
_cell.angle_gamma   90.00
#
_symmetry.space_group_name_H-M   'P 1'
#
loop_
_entity.id
_entity.type
_entity.pdbx_description
1 polymer ?
#
loop_
_entity_poly.entity_id
_entity_poly.type
_entity_poly.pdbx_seq_one_letter_code
_entity_poly.pdbx_strand_id
1 'polypeptide(L)'
;MVRCSCVLFRKYGNFIDNLRLFTKGGSGGMGYPRLGGEGGKGGDVWVVAHNRMTLKQLKDKYPQKRFVAGEGANSRVSALKGSKGKDCEIPVPVGVSVTDENGKIIGELNKEKDRLLVAEGGLGGKLLTNFLPLKGQKRVIHLDLKLIADIGLVGFPNAGKSSLLSKISHAKPAIADYAFTTIKPELGKIMYSDFKQISVADLPGLIEGAHMNKGMGHKFLKHIERTKQLLFVELELYKEELHTKPALLAVNKMDLPDAQGKFHVLMNQLQNPKEFLHLFEKNMIPERTVEFQHIIPISAITGEGIDELKNCIRKSLDEHTNQENDAYHKKQLLNLHISNTVSYSEPPSKNAVSSPRMDIT
;
A
#
# COMPACT_ATOMS: atom_id res chain seq x y z
N MET A 1 23.11 -47.16 -11.71
CA MET A 1 22.14 -46.20 -12.31
C MET A 1 21.80 -45.16 -11.28
N VAL A 2 22.43 -44.00 -11.36
CA VAL A 2 22.10 -42.86 -10.48
C VAL A 2 20.95 -42.12 -11.12
N ARG A 3 19.76 -42.10 -10.48
CA ARG A 3 18.65 -41.29 -10.93
C ARG A 3 18.96 -39.85 -10.56
N CYS A 4 19.29 -39.04 -11.56
CA CYS A 4 19.27 -37.59 -11.44
C CYS A 4 17.81 -37.17 -11.21
N SER A 5 17.48 -36.81 -9.97
CA SER A 5 16.25 -36.06 -9.69
C SER A 5 16.38 -34.71 -10.36
N CYS A 6 15.53 -34.45 -11.36
CA CYS A 6 15.32 -33.10 -11.91
C CYS A 6 14.92 -32.19 -10.76
N VAL A 7 15.87 -31.39 -10.28
CA VAL A 7 15.55 -30.24 -9.45
C VAL A 7 14.71 -29.32 -10.32
N LEU A 8 13.41 -29.36 -10.12
CA LEU A 8 12.48 -28.40 -10.69
C LEU A 8 12.95 -27.00 -10.23
N PHE A 9 13.65 -26.31 -11.11
CA PHE A 9 13.88 -24.88 -10.98
C PHE A 9 12.50 -24.23 -10.83
N ARG A 10 12.06 -23.97 -9.61
CA ARG A 10 10.95 -23.05 -9.36
C ARG A 10 11.38 -21.74 -10.00
N LYS A 11 10.81 -21.41 -11.15
CA LYS A 11 10.87 -20.06 -11.70
C LYS A 11 10.41 -19.16 -10.58
N TYR A 12 11.31 -18.38 -10.00
CA TYR A 12 10.99 -17.32 -9.06
C TYR A 12 10.01 -16.42 -9.79
N GLY A 13 8.76 -16.52 -9.37
CA GLY A 13 7.69 -15.90 -10.12
C GLY A 13 7.76 -14.39 -9.99
N ASN A 14 7.56 -13.71 -11.09
CA ASN A 14 7.52 -12.27 -11.22
C ASN A 14 6.61 -11.67 -10.14
N PHE A 15 7.12 -10.74 -9.36
CA PHE A 15 6.34 -9.94 -8.41
C PHE A 15 5.44 -9.00 -9.23
N ILE A 16 4.17 -8.86 -8.84
CA ILE A 16 3.21 -7.98 -9.49
C ILE A 16 2.74 -6.99 -8.45
N ASP A 17 2.92 -5.71 -8.72
CA ASP A 17 2.55 -4.57 -7.87
C ASP A 17 1.36 -3.78 -8.41
N ASN A 18 1.08 -3.91 -9.71
CA ASN A 18 -0.06 -3.29 -10.37
C ASN A 18 -0.84 -4.33 -11.16
N LEU A 19 -2.18 -4.28 -11.06
CA LEU A 19 -3.07 -5.19 -11.79
C LEU A 19 -4.31 -4.45 -12.27
N ARG A 20 -4.50 -4.41 -13.60
CA ARG A 20 -5.71 -3.87 -14.22
C ARG A 20 -6.79 -4.93 -14.25
N LEU A 21 -7.99 -4.58 -13.75
CA LEU A 21 -9.17 -5.46 -13.70
C LEU A 21 -10.38 -4.79 -14.35
N PHE A 22 -11.19 -5.58 -15.01
CA PHE A 22 -12.50 -5.17 -15.48
C PHE A 22 -13.57 -5.66 -14.51
N THR A 23 -14.42 -4.75 -14.03
CA THR A 23 -15.50 -5.03 -13.09
C THR A 23 -16.84 -4.63 -13.70
N LYS A 24 -17.88 -5.45 -13.47
CA LYS A 24 -19.25 -5.16 -13.92
C LYS A 24 -20.23 -5.62 -12.83
N GLY A 25 -21.04 -4.69 -12.32
CA GLY A 25 -22.18 -5.03 -11.50
C GLY A 25 -23.21 -5.85 -12.26
N GLY A 26 -23.97 -6.68 -11.58
CA GLY A 26 -25.05 -7.46 -12.19
C GLY A 26 -26.16 -6.54 -12.74
N SER A 27 -26.83 -6.96 -13.78
CA SER A 27 -28.04 -6.28 -14.26
C SER A 27 -29.19 -6.50 -13.27
N GLY A 28 -30.10 -5.53 -13.13
CA GLY A 28 -31.36 -5.76 -12.42
C GLY A 28 -32.22 -6.82 -13.10
N GLY A 29 -33.15 -7.42 -12.38
CA GLY A 29 -34.20 -8.28 -12.90
C GLY A 29 -35.37 -7.50 -13.49
N MET A 30 -36.10 -8.08 -14.40
CA MET A 30 -37.31 -7.48 -15.00
C MET A 30 -38.47 -7.48 -13.98
N GLY A 31 -39.21 -6.38 -13.91
CA GLY A 31 -40.45 -6.29 -13.15
C GLY A 31 -41.63 -6.99 -13.89
N TYR A 32 -42.73 -7.23 -13.16
CA TYR A 32 -43.96 -7.81 -13.72
C TYR A 32 -45.09 -6.77 -13.75
N PRO A 33 -45.35 -6.14 -14.92
CA PRO A 33 -46.26 -4.98 -15.01
C PRO A 33 -47.69 -5.26 -14.54
N ARG A 34 -48.25 -6.46 -14.87
CA ARG A 34 -49.66 -6.78 -14.59
C ARG A 34 -50.04 -6.76 -13.11
N LEU A 35 -49.08 -7.09 -12.22
CA LEU A 35 -49.33 -7.16 -10.77
C LEU A 35 -48.42 -6.18 -9.99
N GLY A 36 -47.80 -5.23 -10.66
CA GLY A 36 -46.87 -4.28 -10.00
C GLY A 36 -45.63 -4.92 -9.38
N GLY A 37 -45.23 -6.13 -9.85
CA GLY A 37 -44.10 -6.84 -9.31
C GLY A 37 -42.76 -6.16 -9.62
N GLU A 38 -41.87 -6.06 -8.62
CA GLU A 38 -40.54 -5.47 -8.74
C GLU A 38 -39.47 -6.52 -9.04
N GLY A 39 -38.61 -6.24 -10.03
CA GLY A 39 -37.41 -7.05 -10.30
C GLY A 39 -36.39 -6.89 -9.19
N GLY A 40 -35.54 -7.90 -8.97
CA GLY A 40 -34.45 -7.87 -8.00
C GLY A 40 -33.32 -6.93 -8.45
N LYS A 41 -32.63 -6.27 -7.51
CA LYS A 41 -31.38 -5.54 -7.79
C LYS A 41 -30.29 -6.54 -8.25
N GLY A 42 -29.44 -6.16 -9.22
CA GLY A 42 -28.23 -6.90 -9.56
C GLY A 42 -27.23 -6.92 -8.38
N GLY A 43 -26.34 -7.91 -8.37
CA GLY A 43 -25.27 -8.00 -7.40
C GLY A 43 -24.22 -6.90 -7.57
N ASP A 44 -23.58 -6.53 -6.50
CA ASP A 44 -22.51 -5.53 -6.45
C ASP A 44 -21.14 -6.22 -6.55
N VAL A 45 -20.09 -5.49 -7.01
CA VAL A 45 -18.70 -5.98 -7.02
C VAL A 45 -17.92 -5.29 -5.93
N TRP A 46 -17.34 -6.11 -5.04
CA TRP A 46 -16.56 -5.68 -3.89
C TRP A 46 -15.11 -6.10 -4.01
N VAL A 47 -14.19 -5.25 -3.64
CA VAL A 47 -12.77 -5.60 -3.39
C VAL A 47 -12.62 -5.81 -1.91
N VAL A 48 -12.03 -6.95 -1.50
CA VAL A 48 -11.92 -7.36 -0.09
C VAL A 48 -10.46 -7.69 0.23
N ALA A 49 -9.92 -7.08 1.29
CA ALA A 49 -8.55 -7.29 1.72
C ALA A 49 -8.35 -8.62 2.48
N HIS A 50 -7.31 -9.37 2.10
CA HIS A 50 -6.90 -10.63 2.72
C HIS A 50 -5.39 -10.69 2.94
N ASN A 51 -4.93 -10.98 4.17
CA ASN A 51 -3.50 -11.03 4.52
C ASN A 51 -2.69 -12.09 3.76
N ARG A 52 -3.33 -13.18 3.33
CA ARG A 52 -2.65 -14.32 2.70
C ARG A 52 -2.68 -14.27 1.17
N MET A 53 -3.25 -13.23 0.58
CA MET A 53 -3.39 -13.09 -0.86
C MET A 53 -2.27 -12.22 -1.44
N THR A 54 -1.81 -12.54 -2.64
CA THR A 54 -0.90 -11.69 -3.42
C THR A 54 -1.53 -11.34 -4.76
N LEU A 55 -1.15 -10.19 -5.36
CA LEU A 55 -1.66 -9.80 -6.68
C LEU A 55 -1.31 -10.82 -7.77
N LYS A 56 -0.18 -11.53 -7.60
CA LYS A 56 0.20 -12.62 -8.49
C LYS A 56 -0.78 -13.78 -8.41
N GLN A 57 -1.12 -14.26 -7.20
CA GLN A 57 -2.10 -15.32 -7.01
C GLN A 57 -3.47 -14.93 -7.59
N LEU A 58 -3.86 -13.64 -7.44
CA LEU A 58 -5.09 -13.14 -8.04
C LEU A 58 -5.04 -13.23 -9.58
N LYS A 59 -3.93 -12.81 -10.20
CA LYS A 59 -3.74 -12.91 -11.65
C LYS A 59 -3.75 -14.36 -12.14
N ASP A 60 -3.05 -15.25 -11.43
CA ASP A 60 -2.94 -16.67 -11.80
C ASP A 60 -4.29 -17.39 -11.65
N LYS A 61 -5.04 -17.06 -10.60
CA LYS A 61 -6.38 -17.62 -10.36
C LYS A 61 -7.43 -17.10 -11.34
N TYR A 62 -7.33 -15.84 -11.78
CA TYR A 62 -8.27 -15.18 -12.68
C TYR A 62 -7.55 -14.57 -13.90
N PRO A 63 -7.10 -15.40 -14.85
CA PRO A 63 -6.30 -14.95 -15.98
C PRO A 63 -7.06 -13.97 -16.90
N GLN A 64 -8.38 -14.08 -16.98
CA GLN A 64 -9.21 -13.15 -17.77
C GLN A 64 -9.30 -11.75 -17.14
N LYS A 65 -8.97 -11.59 -15.86
CA LYS A 65 -9.02 -10.29 -15.12
C LYS A 65 -10.40 -9.61 -15.22
N ARG A 66 -11.48 -10.41 -15.30
CA ARG A 66 -12.85 -9.94 -15.47
C ARG A 66 -13.72 -10.47 -14.33
N PHE A 67 -14.39 -9.56 -13.65
CA PHE A 67 -15.26 -9.85 -12.52
C PHE A 67 -16.66 -9.28 -12.79
N VAL A 68 -17.66 -10.17 -12.76
CA VAL A 68 -19.04 -9.82 -13.04
C VAL A 68 -19.90 -10.37 -11.91
N ALA A 69 -20.71 -9.52 -11.30
CA ALA A 69 -21.67 -9.94 -10.28
C ALA A 69 -22.92 -10.57 -10.90
N GLY A 70 -23.66 -11.30 -10.07
CA GLY A 70 -24.89 -11.99 -10.48
C GLY A 70 -26.01 -11.02 -10.88
N GLU A 71 -26.86 -11.43 -11.81
CA GLU A 71 -28.04 -10.67 -12.20
C GLU A 71 -29.15 -10.80 -11.16
N GLY A 72 -29.96 -9.77 -10.99
CA GLY A 72 -31.16 -9.80 -10.19
C GLY A 72 -32.22 -10.70 -10.78
N ALA A 73 -33.00 -11.39 -9.95
CA ALA A 73 -34.07 -12.25 -10.42
C ALA A 73 -35.25 -11.43 -10.97
N ASN A 74 -35.88 -11.96 -12.03
CA ASN A 74 -37.10 -11.37 -12.56
C ASN A 74 -38.26 -11.60 -11.57
N SER A 75 -39.17 -10.63 -11.48
CA SER A 75 -40.45 -10.79 -10.80
C SER A 75 -41.34 -11.80 -11.52
N ARG A 76 -42.06 -12.62 -10.76
CA ARG A 76 -42.96 -13.68 -11.27
C ARG A 76 -44.30 -13.60 -10.51
N VAL A 77 -45.34 -14.22 -11.04
CA VAL A 77 -46.64 -14.30 -10.37
C VAL A 77 -46.54 -14.92 -8.97
N SER A 78 -45.68 -15.95 -8.81
CA SER A 78 -45.43 -16.60 -7.53
C SER A 78 -44.50 -15.83 -6.58
N ALA A 79 -43.77 -14.83 -7.11
CA ALA A 79 -42.82 -14.01 -6.33
C ALA A 79 -42.76 -12.61 -6.95
N LEU A 80 -43.61 -11.71 -6.47
CA LEU A 80 -43.72 -10.34 -6.99
C LEU A 80 -42.46 -9.50 -6.72
N LYS A 81 -41.61 -9.89 -5.76
CA LYS A 81 -40.35 -9.26 -5.49
C LYS A 81 -39.21 -10.18 -5.88
N GLY A 82 -38.46 -9.82 -6.93
CA GLY A 82 -37.28 -10.56 -7.37
C GLY A 82 -36.17 -10.53 -6.34
N SER A 83 -35.44 -11.61 -6.16
CA SER A 83 -34.26 -11.67 -5.26
C SER A 83 -33.07 -10.89 -5.82
N LYS A 84 -32.24 -10.33 -4.92
CA LYS A 84 -30.98 -9.67 -5.30
C LYS A 84 -30.02 -10.67 -5.95
N GLY A 85 -29.30 -10.25 -6.99
CA GLY A 85 -28.21 -11.01 -7.58
C GLY A 85 -27.06 -11.23 -6.59
N LYS A 86 -26.29 -12.30 -6.81
CA LYS A 86 -25.14 -12.63 -5.96
C LYS A 86 -24.03 -11.60 -6.15
N ASP A 87 -23.52 -11.05 -5.03
CA ASP A 87 -22.40 -10.16 -5.04
C ASP A 87 -21.10 -10.89 -5.46
N CYS A 88 -20.17 -10.18 -6.10
CA CYS A 88 -18.87 -10.70 -6.51
C CYS A 88 -17.81 -10.08 -5.62
N GLU A 89 -17.01 -10.90 -4.94
CA GLU A 89 -15.89 -10.45 -4.09
C GLU A 89 -14.57 -10.74 -4.79
N ILE A 90 -13.71 -9.72 -4.85
CA ILE A 90 -12.36 -9.79 -5.41
C ILE A 90 -11.38 -9.78 -4.24
N PRO A 91 -10.73 -10.90 -3.91
CA PRO A 91 -9.77 -10.94 -2.82
C PRO A 91 -8.45 -10.29 -3.25
N VAL A 92 -7.98 -9.29 -2.50
CA VAL A 92 -6.74 -8.55 -2.76
C VAL A 92 -5.85 -8.56 -1.51
N PRO A 93 -4.54 -8.34 -1.64
CA PRO A 93 -3.67 -8.17 -0.47
C PRO A 93 -4.01 -6.89 0.31
N VAL A 94 -3.61 -6.87 1.57
CA VAL A 94 -3.67 -5.66 2.41
C VAL A 94 -2.65 -4.64 1.89
N GLY A 95 -2.96 -3.34 2.02
CA GLY A 95 -2.10 -2.25 1.55
C GLY A 95 -2.23 -1.97 0.05
N VAL A 96 -3.40 -2.22 -0.52
CA VAL A 96 -3.70 -1.90 -1.92
C VAL A 96 -4.50 -0.61 -2.02
N SER A 97 -4.10 0.27 -2.93
CA SER A 97 -4.93 1.38 -3.41
C SER A 97 -5.67 0.97 -4.68
N VAL A 98 -6.93 1.32 -4.77
CA VAL A 98 -7.79 1.08 -5.93
C VAL A 98 -8.02 2.39 -6.65
N THR A 99 -7.60 2.45 -7.92
CA THR A 99 -7.77 3.64 -8.76
C THR A 99 -8.67 3.36 -9.96
N ASP A 100 -9.32 4.37 -10.45
CA ASP A 100 -10.13 4.31 -11.67
C ASP A 100 -9.21 4.42 -12.92
N GLU A 101 -9.75 4.22 -14.10
CA GLU A 101 -9.06 4.34 -15.39
C GLU A 101 -8.38 5.72 -15.59
N ASN A 102 -8.92 6.76 -14.98
CA ASN A 102 -8.39 8.12 -15.00
C ASN A 102 -7.31 8.39 -13.93
N GLY A 103 -6.89 7.38 -13.16
CA GLY A 103 -5.92 7.53 -12.07
C GLY A 103 -6.51 8.11 -10.78
N LYS A 104 -7.83 8.37 -10.71
CA LYS A 104 -8.47 8.85 -9.48
C LYS A 104 -8.59 7.72 -8.46
N ILE A 105 -8.16 7.96 -7.24
CA ILE A 105 -8.26 7.00 -6.13
C ILE A 105 -9.74 6.84 -5.76
N ILE A 106 -10.24 5.59 -5.84
CA ILE A 106 -11.58 5.20 -5.39
C ILE A 106 -11.58 4.92 -3.90
N GLY A 107 -10.51 4.28 -3.41
CA GLY A 107 -10.32 3.95 -2.00
C GLY A 107 -9.08 3.10 -1.75
N GLU A 108 -8.84 2.80 -0.49
CA GLU A 108 -7.68 2.09 0.01
C GLU A 108 -8.10 0.99 0.97
N LEU A 109 -7.37 -0.13 0.92
CA LEU A 109 -7.61 -1.31 1.72
C LEU A 109 -6.37 -1.56 2.59
N ASN A 110 -6.35 -0.96 3.78
CA ASN A 110 -5.19 -0.97 4.67
C ASN A 110 -5.27 -2.04 5.77
N LYS A 111 -6.46 -2.59 6.04
CA LYS A 111 -6.69 -3.61 7.07
C LYS A 111 -7.27 -4.88 6.49
N GLU A 112 -7.06 -5.99 7.18
CA GLU A 112 -7.72 -7.25 6.84
C GLU A 112 -9.24 -7.12 6.92
N LYS A 113 -9.94 -7.68 5.93
CA LYS A 113 -11.39 -7.62 5.75
C LYS A 113 -11.95 -6.24 5.38
N ASP A 114 -11.12 -5.24 5.12
CA ASP A 114 -11.60 -4.00 4.52
C ASP A 114 -12.31 -4.31 3.21
N ARG A 115 -13.43 -3.64 2.97
CA ARG A 115 -14.28 -3.84 1.79
C ARG A 115 -14.49 -2.51 1.07
N LEU A 116 -14.29 -2.52 -0.24
CA LEU A 116 -14.50 -1.36 -1.10
C LEU A 116 -15.46 -1.72 -2.23
N LEU A 117 -16.53 -0.95 -2.38
CA LEU A 117 -17.46 -1.08 -3.50
C LEU A 117 -16.84 -0.46 -4.76
N VAL A 118 -16.68 -1.25 -5.82
CA VAL A 118 -16.06 -0.81 -7.07
C VAL A 118 -17.02 -0.73 -8.26
N ALA A 119 -18.07 -1.54 -8.26
CA ALA A 119 -19.12 -1.46 -9.27
C ALA A 119 -20.48 -1.87 -8.67
N GLU A 120 -21.47 -1.00 -8.81
CA GLU A 120 -22.82 -1.23 -8.33
C GLU A 120 -23.64 -2.07 -9.30
N GLY A 121 -24.51 -2.93 -8.74
CA GLY A 121 -25.53 -3.65 -9.49
C GLY A 121 -26.65 -2.73 -9.95
N GLY A 122 -27.21 -3.01 -11.13
CA GLY A 122 -28.35 -2.29 -11.66
C GLY A 122 -29.61 -2.48 -10.83
N LEU A 123 -30.44 -1.45 -10.74
CA LEU A 123 -31.74 -1.54 -10.08
C LEU A 123 -32.67 -2.46 -10.86
N GLY A 124 -33.48 -3.25 -10.16
CA GLY A 124 -34.55 -4.03 -10.74
C GLY A 124 -35.65 -3.16 -11.34
N GLY A 125 -36.36 -3.70 -12.30
CA GLY A 125 -37.47 -3.02 -12.94
C GLY A 125 -38.60 -2.71 -11.97
N LYS A 126 -38.99 -1.45 -11.88
CA LYS A 126 -40.05 -0.90 -11.04
C LYS A 126 -40.99 -0.05 -11.88
N LEU A 127 -42.09 0.41 -11.32
CA LEU A 127 -43.04 1.33 -11.99
C LEU A 127 -42.31 2.54 -12.60
N LEU A 128 -41.39 3.18 -11.87
CA LEU A 128 -40.63 4.34 -12.31
C LEU A 128 -39.69 4.05 -13.53
N THR A 129 -39.35 2.81 -13.78
CA THR A 129 -38.50 2.38 -14.90
C THR A 129 -39.29 1.62 -15.96
N ASN A 130 -40.64 1.75 -15.97
CA ASN A 130 -41.53 0.96 -16.82
C ASN A 130 -41.27 -0.55 -16.71
N PHE A 131 -40.97 -1.01 -15.50
CA PHE A 131 -40.61 -2.41 -15.19
C PHE A 131 -39.37 -2.96 -15.92
N LEU A 132 -38.61 -2.10 -16.62
CA LEU A 132 -37.36 -2.48 -17.27
C LEU A 132 -36.18 -2.47 -16.29
N PRO A 133 -35.29 -3.47 -16.34
CA PRO A 133 -34.13 -3.52 -15.48
C PRO A 133 -33.05 -2.52 -15.93
N LEU A 134 -32.34 -1.93 -14.98
CA LEU A 134 -31.17 -1.13 -15.26
C LEU A 134 -29.92 -2.03 -15.37
N LYS A 135 -29.00 -1.63 -16.25
CA LYS A 135 -27.70 -2.31 -16.38
C LYS A 135 -26.83 -1.97 -15.20
N GLY A 136 -26.05 -2.97 -14.70
CA GLY A 136 -25.05 -2.72 -13.68
C GLY A 136 -23.89 -1.84 -14.19
N GLN A 137 -23.25 -1.14 -13.26
CA GLN A 137 -22.12 -0.25 -13.53
C GLN A 137 -20.95 -1.06 -14.10
N LYS A 138 -20.30 -0.53 -15.15
CA LYS A 138 -19.06 -1.07 -15.68
C LYS A 138 -17.92 -0.15 -15.31
N ARG A 139 -16.83 -0.69 -14.77
CA ARG A 139 -15.66 0.08 -14.42
C ARG A 139 -14.40 -0.73 -14.64
N VAL A 140 -13.36 -0.07 -15.14
CA VAL A 140 -12.00 -0.60 -15.14
C VAL A 140 -11.29 -0.02 -13.94
N ILE A 141 -10.68 -0.89 -13.13
CA ILE A 141 -9.95 -0.49 -11.94
C ILE A 141 -8.49 -0.94 -12.05
N HIS A 142 -7.62 -0.18 -11.44
CA HIS A 142 -6.23 -0.54 -11.23
C HIS A 142 -6.00 -0.78 -9.75
N LEU A 143 -5.38 -1.92 -9.43
CA LEU A 143 -4.95 -2.28 -8.09
C LEU A 143 -3.46 -1.97 -7.99
N ASP A 144 -3.09 -1.02 -7.15
CA ASP A 144 -1.70 -0.65 -6.89
C ASP A 144 -1.30 -1.04 -5.47
N LEU A 145 -0.25 -1.85 -5.33
CA LEU A 145 0.28 -2.23 -4.03
C LEU A 145 1.11 -1.07 -3.46
N LYS A 146 0.70 -0.53 -2.30
CA LYS A 146 1.37 0.61 -1.65
C LYS A 146 2.71 0.26 -1.06
N LEU A 147 2.79 -0.87 -0.35
CA LEU A 147 4.01 -1.32 0.32
C LEU A 147 4.69 -2.38 -0.52
N ILE A 148 5.93 -2.10 -0.92
CA ILE A 148 6.79 -3.02 -1.67
C ILE A 148 7.66 -3.82 -0.72
N ALA A 149 8.23 -3.15 0.28
CA ALA A 149 9.10 -3.71 1.29
C ALA A 149 9.00 -2.94 2.61
N ASP A 150 9.42 -3.56 3.70
CA ASP A 150 9.51 -2.87 4.99
C ASP A 150 10.68 -1.89 4.98
N ILE A 151 11.79 -2.23 4.31
CA ILE A 151 13.00 -1.41 4.22
C ILE A 151 13.39 -1.20 2.76
N GLY A 152 13.74 0.04 2.41
CA GLY A 152 14.36 0.40 1.15
C GLY A 152 15.85 0.71 1.33
N LEU A 153 16.72 0.03 0.59
CA LEU A 153 18.16 0.36 0.52
C LEU A 153 18.34 1.55 -0.43
N VAL A 154 18.99 2.60 0.07
CA VAL A 154 19.28 3.83 -0.67
C VAL A 154 20.78 4.08 -0.65
N GLY A 155 21.34 4.49 -1.77
CA GLY A 155 22.76 4.82 -1.89
C GLY A 155 23.21 4.78 -3.36
N PHE A 156 24.42 5.28 -3.62
CA PHE A 156 25.01 5.34 -4.95
C PHE A 156 25.21 3.97 -5.61
N PRO A 157 25.42 3.95 -6.93
CA PRO A 157 26.00 2.81 -7.58
C PRO A 157 27.34 2.45 -6.90
N ASN A 158 27.61 1.17 -6.70
CA ASN A 158 28.81 0.64 -6.04
C ASN A 158 28.97 0.95 -4.53
N ALA A 159 27.99 1.54 -3.85
CA ALA A 159 27.97 1.65 -2.38
C ALA A 159 27.97 0.29 -1.67
N GLY A 160 27.67 -0.78 -2.40
CA GLY A 160 27.61 -2.15 -1.87
C GLY A 160 26.22 -2.57 -1.41
N LYS A 161 25.14 -1.91 -1.90
CA LYS A 161 23.75 -2.26 -1.55
C LYS A 161 23.39 -3.71 -1.85
N SER A 162 23.67 -4.18 -3.05
CA SER A 162 23.36 -5.57 -3.45
C SER A 162 24.22 -6.57 -2.69
N SER A 163 25.51 -6.23 -2.37
CA SER A 163 26.36 -7.05 -1.50
C SER A 163 25.80 -7.12 -0.09
N LEU A 164 25.35 -5.98 0.46
CA LEU A 164 24.69 -5.91 1.75
C LEU A 164 23.40 -6.74 1.75
N LEU A 165 22.56 -6.56 0.72
CA LEU A 165 21.31 -7.32 0.59
C LEU A 165 21.56 -8.83 0.58
N SER A 166 22.60 -9.28 -0.14
CA SER A 166 22.99 -10.70 -0.19
C SER A 166 23.46 -11.24 1.17
N LYS A 167 24.10 -10.39 1.99
CA LYS A 167 24.58 -10.78 3.34
C LYS A 167 23.50 -10.77 4.40
N ILE A 168 22.56 -9.81 4.36
CA ILE A 168 21.47 -9.73 5.34
C ILE A 168 20.32 -10.68 5.01
N SER A 169 20.14 -11.02 3.73
CA SER A 169 19.06 -11.91 3.29
C SER A 169 19.37 -13.38 3.59
N HIS A 170 18.41 -14.10 4.13
CA HIS A 170 18.53 -15.54 4.40
C HIS A 170 18.48 -16.39 3.13
N ALA A 171 17.86 -15.89 2.06
CA ALA A 171 17.79 -16.53 0.74
C ALA A 171 18.38 -15.59 -0.31
N LYS A 172 18.80 -16.15 -1.46
CA LYS A 172 19.23 -15.32 -2.59
C LYS A 172 18.18 -14.30 -2.94
N PRO A 173 18.53 -13.01 -3.06
CA PRO A 173 17.59 -11.95 -3.44
C PRO A 173 16.86 -12.31 -4.73
N ALA A 174 15.57 -12.04 -4.79
CA ALA A 174 14.75 -12.29 -5.95
C ALA A 174 14.52 -10.99 -6.72
N ILE A 175 14.75 -11.03 -8.03
CA ILE A 175 14.47 -9.89 -8.91
C ILE A 175 12.95 -9.71 -9.03
N ALA A 176 12.45 -8.52 -8.72
CA ALA A 176 11.04 -8.18 -8.84
C ALA A 176 10.75 -7.44 -10.13
N ASP A 177 9.73 -7.88 -10.85
CA ASP A 177 9.21 -7.21 -12.06
C ASP A 177 8.15 -6.19 -11.68
N TYR A 178 8.53 -4.93 -11.59
CA TYR A 178 7.58 -3.83 -11.44
C TYR A 178 7.21 -3.26 -12.81
N ALA A 179 5.91 -3.08 -13.06
CA ALA A 179 5.40 -2.64 -14.36
C ALA A 179 5.86 -1.22 -14.76
N PHE A 180 6.33 -0.43 -13.80
CA PHE A 180 6.74 0.97 -14.00
C PHE A 180 8.25 1.21 -13.90
N THR A 181 9.07 0.16 -13.72
CA THR A 181 10.53 0.30 -13.62
C THR A 181 11.23 -0.25 -14.83
N THR A 182 12.19 0.51 -15.34
CA THR A 182 13.16 0.04 -16.33
C THR A 182 14.25 -0.82 -15.68
N ILE A 183 14.53 -0.58 -14.41
CA ILE A 183 15.50 -1.34 -13.59
C ILE A 183 14.70 -2.10 -12.53
N LYS A 184 14.88 -3.40 -12.47
CA LYS A 184 14.15 -4.31 -11.57
C LYS A 184 14.82 -4.31 -10.21
N PRO A 185 14.14 -3.93 -9.11
CA PRO A 185 14.71 -4.00 -7.79
C PRO A 185 14.85 -5.45 -7.33
N GLU A 186 15.88 -5.71 -6.54
CA GLU A 186 16.09 -6.98 -5.88
C GLU A 186 15.40 -6.97 -4.52
N LEU A 187 14.68 -8.05 -4.20
CA LEU A 187 14.01 -8.23 -2.92
C LEU A 187 14.71 -9.30 -2.10
N GLY A 188 15.10 -8.96 -0.90
CA GLY A 188 15.60 -9.88 0.11
C GLY A 188 14.65 -10.01 1.29
N LYS A 189 14.89 -11.02 2.14
CA LYS A 189 14.16 -11.22 3.39
C LYS A 189 15.14 -11.48 4.52
N ILE A 190 15.05 -10.67 5.58
CA ILE A 190 15.74 -10.91 6.83
C ILE A 190 14.86 -11.82 7.68
N MET A 191 15.40 -12.92 8.16
CA MET A 191 14.71 -13.82 9.09
C MET A 191 15.33 -13.69 10.46
N TYR A 192 14.47 -13.59 11.48
CA TYR A 192 14.86 -13.53 12.88
C TYR A 192 14.54 -14.85 13.58
N SER A 193 15.14 -15.08 14.75
CA SER A 193 14.97 -16.30 15.54
C SER A 193 13.53 -16.58 15.98
N ASP A 194 12.71 -15.56 16.08
CA ASP A 194 11.28 -15.64 16.39
C ASP A 194 10.39 -15.80 15.15
N PHE A 195 10.96 -16.21 14.02
CA PHE A 195 10.28 -16.37 12.73
C PHE A 195 9.70 -15.08 12.12
N LYS A 196 9.95 -13.90 12.72
CA LYS A 196 9.60 -12.63 12.11
C LYS A 196 10.43 -12.42 10.85
N GLN A 197 9.76 -12.03 9.77
CA GLN A 197 10.38 -11.73 8.49
C GLN A 197 10.24 -10.25 8.19
N ILE A 198 11.35 -9.63 7.81
CA ILE A 198 11.39 -8.24 7.33
C ILE A 198 11.83 -8.26 5.87
N SER A 199 11.03 -7.64 5.01
CA SER A 199 11.33 -7.51 3.58
C SER A 199 12.20 -6.30 3.31
N VAL A 200 13.24 -6.50 2.49
CA VAL A 200 14.20 -5.46 2.10
C VAL A 200 14.23 -5.36 0.59
N ALA A 201 14.10 -4.14 0.06
CA ALA A 201 14.22 -3.87 -1.37
C ALA A 201 15.51 -3.10 -1.67
N ASP A 202 16.32 -3.60 -2.61
CA ASP A 202 17.40 -2.83 -3.20
C ASP A 202 16.78 -1.87 -4.22
N LEU A 203 16.66 -0.60 -3.83
CA LEU A 203 16.15 0.43 -4.74
C LEU A 203 17.26 0.81 -5.72
N PRO A 204 16.94 0.88 -7.03
CA PRO A 204 17.94 1.24 -8.03
C PRO A 204 18.61 2.57 -7.65
N GLY A 205 19.94 2.58 -7.67
CA GLY A 205 20.74 3.69 -7.21
C GLY A 205 20.36 5.01 -7.86
N LEU A 206 20.51 6.09 -7.13
CA LEU A 206 20.42 7.44 -7.65
C LEU A 206 21.54 7.60 -8.69
N ILE A 207 21.16 7.88 -9.91
CA ILE A 207 22.11 8.25 -10.97
C ILE A 207 22.44 9.73 -10.79
N GLU A 208 23.71 10.08 -10.89
CA GLU A 208 24.15 11.49 -10.97
C GLU A 208 23.24 12.29 -11.90
N GLY A 209 22.68 13.41 -11.40
CA GLY A 209 21.73 14.24 -12.15
C GLY A 209 20.26 13.94 -11.91
N ALA A 210 19.87 13.04 -11.02
CA ALA A 210 18.48 12.83 -10.63
C ALA A 210 17.82 14.10 -10.06
N HIS A 211 18.62 15.00 -9.47
CA HIS A 211 18.21 16.32 -9.01
C HIS A 211 17.86 17.29 -10.15
N MET A 212 18.31 17.05 -11.37
CA MET A 212 18.02 17.91 -12.54
C MET A 212 16.76 17.48 -13.31
N ASN A 213 15.81 16.74 -12.74
CA ASN A 213 14.57 16.30 -13.38
C ASN A 213 14.74 15.51 -14.70
N LYS A 214 15.91 14.97 -14.99
CA LYS A 214 16.11 14.10 -16.15
C LYS A 214 15.58 12.69 -15.90
N GLY A 215 14.28 12.53 -15.97
CA GLY A 215 13.62 11.26 -16.34
C GLY A 215 13.41 10.21 -15.27
N MET A 216 14.17 10.12 -14.16
CA MET A 216 14.03 9.04 -13.17
C MET A 216 13.62 9.46 -11.74
N GLY A 217 13.68 10.74 -11.40
CA GLY A 217 13.44 11.24 -10.05
C GLY A 217 12.06 10.86 -9.49
N HIS A 218 10.99 11.07 -10.26
CA HIS A 218 9.62 10.72 -9.82
C HIS A 218 9.37 9.22 -9.66
N LYS A 219 10.05 8.38 -10.43
CA LYS A 219 9.91 6.92 -10.31
C LYS A 219 10.60 6.41 -9.04
N PHE A 220 11.76 6.96 -8.72
CA PHE A 220 12.51 6.64 -7.51
C PHE A 220 11.75 7.04 -6.25
N LEU A 221 11.17 8.24 -6.21
CA LEU A 221 10.36 8.71 -5.09
C LEU A 221 9.16 7.79 -4.81
N LYS A 222 8.48 7.31 -5.85
CA LYS A 222 7.41 6.32 -5.70
C LYS A 222 7.86 5.01 -5.05
N HIS A 223 9.12 4.60 -5.25
CA HIS A 223 9.65 3.41 -4.57
C HIS A 223 9.91 3.67 -3.10
N ILE A 224 10.46 4.84 -2.78
CA ILE A 224 10.70 5.26 -1.39
C ILE A 224 9.38 5.38 -0.63
N GLU A 225 8.37 6.01 -1.21
CA GLU A 225 7.04 6.12 -0.61
C GLU A 225 6.43 4.76 -0.23
N ARG A 226 6.81 3.71 -0.94
CA ARG A 226 6.32 2.34 -0.76
C ARG A 226 7.12 1.48 0.23
N THR A 227 8.05 2.07 0.98
CA THR A 227 8.78 1.42 2.07
C THR A 227 8.45 2.07 3.40
N LYS A 228 8.50 1.32 4.51
CA LYS A 228 8.24 1.86 5.85
C LYS A 228 9.45 2.62 6.39
N GLN A 229 10.65 2.14 6.10
CA GLN A 229 11.90 2.67 6.61
C GLN A 229 12.96 2.72 5.50
N LEU A 230 13.90 3.65 5.60
CA LEU A 230 15.01 3.79 4.69
C LEU A 230 16.32 3.39 5.37
N LEU A 231 17.14 2.61 4.65
CA LEU A 231 18.50 2.28 5.04
C LEU A 231 19.46 2.91 4.03
N PHE A 232 20.16 3.95 4.45
CA PHE A 232 21.17 4.61 3.65
C PHE A 232 22.49 3.84 3.78
N VAL A 233 23.10 3.51 2.66
CA VAL A 233 24.40 2.84 2.58
C VAL A 233 25.51 3.84 2.24
N GLU A 234 25.13 5.02 1.75
CA GLU A 234 26.05 6.11 1.44
C GLU A 234 25.29 7.43 1.55
N LEU A 235 25.97 8.49 2.03
CA LEU A 235 25.39 9.80 2.23
C LEU A 235 25.55 10.66 0.98
N GLU A 236 24.44 11.12 0.45
CA GLU A 236 24.35 12.28 -0.40
C GLU A 236 23.22 13.21 0.05
N LEU A 237 23.32 14.49 -0.34
CA LEU A 237 22.34 15.52 -0.08
C LEU A 237 21.02 15.19 -0.80
N TYR A 238 20.07 14.59 -0.08
CA TYR A 238 18.80 14.17 -0.61
C TYR A 238 17.70 15.21 -0.41
N LYS A 239 16.73 15.18 -1.34
CA LYS A 239 15.57 16.06 -1.37
C LYS A 239 14.73 15.96 -0.09
N GLU A 240 14.04 17.05 0.24
CA GLU A 240 13.16 17.25 1.38
C GLU A 240 12.08 16.15 1.59
N GLU A 241 11.67 15.49 0.52
CA GLU A 241 10.62 14.46 0.53
C GLU A 241 11.01 13.19 1.32
N LEU A 242 12.31 13.00 1.63
CA LEU A 242 12.82 11.85 2.39
C LEU A 242 12.73 12.00 3.91
N HIS A 243 12.49 13.22 4.39
CA HIS A 243 12.43 13.54 5.83
C HIS A 243 11.22 12.96 6.57
N THR A 244 10.25 12.41 5.84
CA THR A 244 9.01 11.91 6.43
C THR A 244 9.12 10.51 7.02
N LYS A 245 10.24 9.80 6.76
CA LYS A 245 10.40 8.39 7.16
C LYS A 245 11.59 8.19 8.10
N PRO A 246 11.49 7.25 9.04
CA PRO A 246 12.61 6.88 9.87
C PRO A 246 13.77 6.37 9.01
N ALA A 247 14.96 6.89 9.25
CA ALA A 247 16.15 6.60 8.47
C ALA A 247 17.26 6.00 9.35
N LEU A 248 17.92 4.98 8.84
CA LEU A 248 19.14 4.40 9.38
C LEU A 248 20.29 4.65 8.42
N LEU A 249 21.49 4.85 8.93
CA LEU A 249 22.70 4.95 8.14
C LEU A 249 23.62 3.76 8.40
N ALA A 250 23.92 2.99 7.36
CA ALA A 250 24.91 1.92 7.39
C ALA A 250 26.17 2.38 6.64
N VAL A 251 27.24 2.67 7.36
CA VAL A 251 28.52 3.06 6.76
C VAL A 251 29.27 1.80 6.35
N ASN A 252 29.26 1.50 5.06
CA ASN A 252 29.82 0.28 4.51
C ASN A 252 31.32 0.41 4.19
N LYS A 253 31.97 -0.72 3.90
CA LYS A 253 33.39 -0.83 3.52
C LYS A 253 34.37 -0.50 4.68
N MET A 254 34.00 -0.85 5.91
CA MET A 254 34.87 -0.64 7.08
C MET A 254 36.11 -1.55 7.09
N ASP A 255 36.19 -2.51 6.16
CA ASP A 255 37.33 -3.37 5.90
C ASP A 255 38.51 -2.67 5.19
N LEU A 256 38.30 -1.47 4.65
CA LEU A 256 39.35 -0.74 3.93
C LEU A 256 40.31 -0.05 4.90
N PRO A 257 41.61 0.08 4.51
CA PRO A 257 42.55 0.87 5.27
C PRO A 257 42.04 2.32 5.38
N ASP A 258 42.28 2.94 6.53
CA ASP A 258 41.80 4.31 6.88
C ASP A 258 40.29 4.51 7.02
N ALA A 259 39.48 3.43 6.94
CA ALA A 259 38.04 3.54 7.07
C ALA A 259 37.60 4.09 8.42
N GLN A 260 38.27 3.70 9.52
CA GLN A 260 37.97 4.20 10.86
C GLN A 260 38.22 5.71 11.00
N GLY A 261 39.33 6.23 10.45
CA GLY A 261 39.61 7.66 10.44
C GLY A 261 38.54 8.46 9.70
N LYS A 262 38.14 7.98 8.51
CA LYS A 262 37.07 8.59 7.73
C LYS A 262 35.70 8.51 8.43
N PHE A 263 35.44 7.43 9.13
CA PHE A 263 34.21 7.27 9.93
C PHE A 263 34.13 8.32 11.06
N HIS A 264 35.22 8.55 11.77
CA HIS A 264 35.27 9.60 12.82
C HIS A 264 35.02 11.00 12.23
N VAL A 265 35.62 11.31 11.09
CA VAL A 265 35.37 12.59 10.39
C VAL A 265 33.90 12.72 10.02
N LEU A 266 33.30 11.67 9.44
CA LEU A 266 31.90 11.63 9.08
C LEU A 266 31.00 11.85 10.32
N MET A 267 31.28 11.19 11.44
CA MET A 267 30.51 11.36 12.68
C MET A 267 30.56 12.81 13.19
N ASN A 268 31.73 13.45 13.16
CA ASN A 268 31.86 14.86 13.53
C ASN A 268 31.05 15.79 12.60
N GLN A 269 31.05 15.50 11.29
CA GLN A 269 30.25 16.28 10.32
C GLN A 269 28.74 16.14 10.55
N LEU A 270 28.27 14.93 10.89
CA LEU A 270 26.86 14.69 11.17
C LEU A 270 26.40 15.30 12.50
N GLN A 271 27.28 15.36 13.51
CA GLN A 271 26.97 15.99 14.80
C GLN A 271 26.94 17.52 14.71
N ASN A 272 27.83 18.13 13.88
CA ASN A 272 27.98 19.56 13.74
C ASN A 272 27.76 20.03 12.28
N PRO A 273 26.59 19.83 11.69
CA PRO A 273 26.36 20.13 10.28
C PRO A 273 26.59 21.61 9.92
N LYS A 274 26.36 22.52 10.88
CA LYS A 274 26.52 23.98 10.66
C LYS A 274 27.97 24.39 10.40
N GLU A 275 28.95 23.72 11.02
CA GLU A 275 30.38 24.06 10.86
C GLU A 275 30.91 23.64 9.48
N PHE A 276 30.27 22.65 8.85
CA PHE A 276 30.71 22.11 7.56
C PHE A 276 29.92 22.62 6.36
N LEU A 277 28.92 23.50 6.57
CA LEU A 277 28.11 24.10 5.48
C LEU A 277 28.96 24.85 4.44
N HIS A 278 30.12 25.37 4.84
CA HIS A 278 31.04 26.08 3.95
C HIS A 278 31.71 25.17 2.90
N LEU A 279 31.70 23.85 3.11
CA LEU A 279 32.25 22.87 2.16
C LEU A 279 31.28 22.53 1.03
N PHE A 280 30.02 22.92 1.15
CA PHE A 280 29.00 22.67 0.14
C PHE A 280 28.79 23.90 -0.75
N GLU A 281 28.55 23.68 -2.04
CA GLU A 281 28.14 24.75 -2.93
C GLU A 281 26.80 25.34 -2.47
N LYS A 282 26.64 26.66 -2.58
CA LYS A 282 25.44 27.38 -2.10
C LYS A 282 24.11 26.85 -2.60
N ASN A 283 24.12 26.16 -3.73
CA ASN A 283 22.93 25.57 -4.35
C ASN A 283 22.64 24.12 -3.86
N MET A 284 23.52 23.55 -3.01
CA MET A 284 23.42 22.18 -2.50
C MET A 284 23.11 22.12 -1.00
N ILE A 285 22.90 23.25 -0.34
CA ILE A 285 22.60 23.29 1.08
C ILE A 285 21.12 22.89 1.25
N PRO A 286 20.82 21.73 1.87
CA PRO A 286 19.44 21.34 2.12
C PRO A 286 18.83 22.23 3.21
N GLU A 287 17.58 22.63 3.08
CA GLU A 287 16.85 23.39 4.09
C GLU A 287 16.70 22.62 5.39
N ARG A 288 16.69 21.29 5.33
CA ARG A 288 16.62 20.39 6.48
C ARG A 288 17.60 19.24 6.31
N THR A 289 18.28 18.86 7.40
CA THR A 289 19.17 17.69 7.47
C THR A 289 18.35 16.43 7.80
N VAL A 290 18.69 15.29 7.19
CA VAL A 290 18.10 13.99 7.54
C VAL A 290 18.61 13.58 8.92
N GLU A 291 17.70 13.34 9.86
CA GLU A 291 18.05 12.80 11.17
C GLU A 291 18.08 11.27 11.10
N PHE A 292 19.25 10.69 11.36
CA PHE A 292 19.42 9.25 11.43
C PHE A 292 19.19 8.75 12.84
N GLN A 293 18.28 7.76 12.99
CA GLN A 293 18.04 7.13 14.29
C GLN A 293 19.27 6.38 14.82
N HIS A 294 19.97 5.68 13.92
CA HIS A 294 21.20 4.96 14.25
C HIS A 294 22.17 5.07 13.08
N ILE A 295 23.47 5.13 13.41
CA ILE A 295 24.58 5.12 12.45
C ILE A 295 25.44 3.91 12.79
N ILE A 296 25.56 2.95 11.86
CA ILE A 296 26.16 1.67 12.13
C ILE A 296 27.30 1.43 11.12
N PRO A 297 28.56 1.28 11.58
CA PRO A 297 29.66 0.89 10.73
C PRO A 297 29.56 -0.60 10.39
N ILE A 298 29.68 -0.94 9.11
CA ILE A 298 29.56 -2.31 8.61
C ILE A 298 30.59 -2.63 7.55
N SER A 299 30.85 -3.93 7.36
CA SER A 299 31.49 -4.44 6.15
C SER A 299 30.61 -5.53 5.52
N ALA A 300 30.07 -5.25 4.35
CA ALA A 300 29.30 -6.22 3.59
C ALA A 300 30.13 -7.40 3.09
N ILE A 301 31.47 -7.26 3.01
CA ILE A 301 32.39 -8.32 2.57
C ILE A 301 32.73 -9.25 3.75
N THR A 302 33.22 -8.71 4.85
CA THR A 302 33.62 -9.50 6.03
C THR A 302 32.43 -10.00 6.83
N GLY A 303 31.32 -9.22 6.84
CA GLY A 303 30.14 -9.50 7.66
C GLY A 303 30.15 -8.79 9.01
N GLU A 304 31.19 -7.99 9.30
CA GLU A 304 31.29 -7.22 10.53
C GLU A 304 30.18 -6.19 10.65
N GLY A 305 29.59 -6.03 11.85
CA GLY A 305 28.49 -5.10 12.11
C GLY A 305 27.12 -5.51 11.54
N ILE A 306 27.00 -6.62 10.79
CA ILE A 306 25.75 -7.04 10.13
C ILE A 306 24.68 -7.44 11.15
N ASP A 307 25.03 -8.15 12.21
CA ASP A 307 24.05 -8.59 13.21
C ASP A 307 23.56 -7.42 14.06
N GLU A 308 24.42 -6.46 14.36
CA GLU A 308 24.05 -5.21 14.99
C GLU A 308 23.06 -4.41 14.10
N LEU A 309 23.36 -4.31 12.81
CA LEU A 309 22.47 -3.68 11.84
C LEU A 309 21.10 -4.36 11.81
N LYS A 310 21.02 -5.70 11.78
CA LYS A 310 19.73 -6.42 11.82
C LYS A 310 18.94 -6.11 13.08
N ASN A 311 19.59 -6.05 14.24
CA ASN A 311 18.95 -5.73 15.52
C ASN A 311 18.42 -4.30 15.55
N CYS A 312 19.21 -3.32 15.08
CA CYS A 312 18.78 -1.92 14.98
C CYS A 312 17.61 -1.74 14.01
N ILE A 313 17.64 -2.39 12.86
CA ILE A 313 16.54 -2.43 11.89
C ILE A 313 15.25 -2.90 12.55
N ARG A 314 15.31 -4.00 13.28
CA ARG A 314 14.14 -4.56 13.93
C ARG A 314 13.58 -3.61 14.99
N LYS A 315 14.45 -3.12 15.87
CA LYS A 315 14.08 -2.22 16.95
C LYS A 315 13.37 -0.97 16.41
N SER A 316 13.95 -0.33 15.40
CA SER A 316 13.37 0.86 14.79
C SER A 316 12.02 0.60 14.12
N LEU A 317 11.84 -0.52 13.42
CA LEU A 317 10.55 -0.90 12.84
C LEU A 317 9.49 -1.21 13.91
N ASP A 318 9.87 -1.85 15.01
CA ASP A 318 8.95 -2.16 16.11
C ASP A 318 8.52 -0.87 16.84
N GLU A 319 9.44 0.05 17.07
CA GLU A 319 9.14 1.39 17.64
C GLU A 319 8.17 2.18 16.75
N HIS A 320 8.40 2.20 15.44
CA HIS A 320 7.52 2.87 14.49
C HIS A 320 6.11 2.26 14.47
N THR A 321 6.03 0.93 14.46
CA THR A 321 4.74 0.21 14.49
C THR A 321 3.96 0.50 15.78
N ASN A 322 4.65 0.60 16.93
CA ASN A 322 4.02 0.95 18.20
C ASN A 322 3.50 2.39 18.18
N GLN A 323 4.27 3.35 17.66
CA GLN A 323 3.83 4.74 17.49
C GLN A 323 2.60 4.88 16.60
N GLU A 324 2.56 4.15 15.47
CA GLU A 324 1.40 4.13 14.58
C GLU A 324 0.15 3.55 15.28
N ASN A 325 0.30 2.48 16.06
CA ASN A 325 -0.79 1.89 16.83
C ASN A 325 -1.31 2.86 17.90
N ASP A 326 -0.43 3.53 18.63
CA ASP A 326 -0.81 4.51 19.65
C ASP A 326 -1.52 5.73 19.04
N ALA A 327 -1.03 6.23 17.91
CA ALA A 327 -1.69 7.30 17.16
C ALA A 327 -3.09 6.88 16.67
N TYR A 328 -3.23 5.63 16.21
CA TYR A 328 -4.51 5.08 15.79
C TYR A 328 -5.50 4.95 16.95
N HIS A 329 -5.06 4.45 18.12
CA HIS A 329 -5.90 4.34 19.33
C HIS A 329 -6.35 5.72 19.81
N LYS A 330 -5.45 6.72 19.83
CA LYS A 330 -5.82 8.11 20.15
C LYS A 330 -6.88 8.67 19.20
N LYS A 331 -6.75 8.40 17.89
CA LYS A 331 -7.73 8.85 16.89
C LYS A 331 -9.09 8.16 17.07
N GLN A 332 -9.12 6.88 17.42
CA GLN A 332 -10.35 6.17 17.74
C GLN A 332 -11.05 6.74 18.98
N LEU A 333 -10.29 7.01 20.06
CA LEU A 333 -10.82 7.61 21.26
C LEU A 333 -11.42 9.00 21.01
N LEU A 334 -10.75 9.83 20.21
CA LEU A 334 -11.26 11.13 19.78
C LEU A 334 -12.58 11.00 19.00
N ASN A 335 -12.67 10.06 18.08
CA ASN A 335 -13.90 9.83 17.32
C ASN A 335 -15.05 9.31 18.19
N LEU A 336 -14.77 8.49 19.21
CA LEU A 336 -15.76 8.05 20.19
C LEU A 336 -16.25 9.21 21.07
N HIS A 337 -15.36 10.11 21.46
CA HIS A 337 -15.75 11.32 22.20
C HIS A 337 -16.63 12.25 21.37
N ILE A 338 -16.31 12.45 20.09
CA ILE A 338 -17.14 13.28 19.16
C ILE A 338 -18.51 12.64 18.95
N SER A 339 -18.59 11.32 18.76
CA SER A 339 -19.86 10.62 18.59
C SER A 339 -20.73 10.67 19.85
N ASN A 340 -20.15 10.63 21.04
CA ASN A 340 -20.87 10.76 22.30
C ASN A 340 -21.33 12.19 22.59
N THR A 341 -20.61 13.21 22.15
CA THR A 341 -21.03 14.62 22.30
C THR A 341 -22.16 15.01 21.34
N VAL A 342 -22.25 14.39 20.15
CA VAL A 342 -23.33 14.62 19.20
C VAL A 342 -24.65 13.93 19.62
N SER A 343 -24.60 12.89 20.46
CA SER A 343 -25.80 12.18 20.92
C SER A 343 -26.53 12.87 22.09
N TYR A 344 -26.01 13.95 22.67
CA TYR A 344 -26.62 14.71 23.78
C TYR A 344 -27.24 16.04 23.36
N SER A 345 -27.39 16.35 22.07
CA SER A 345 -28.23 17.46 21.63
C SER A 345 -29.69 17.01 21.66
N GLU A 346 -30.44 17.47 22.65
CA GLU A 346 -31.86 17.23 22.82
C GLU A 346 -32.65 17.61 21.54
N PRO A 347 -33.72 16.85 21.18
CA PRO A 347 -34.61 17.22 20.09
C PRO A 347 -35.40 18.49 20.48
N PRO A 348 -35.70 19.42 19.54
CA PRO A 348 -36.42 20.62 19.84
C PRO A 348 -37.82 20.27 20.35
N SER A 349 -38.21 20.85 21.48
CA SER A 349 -39.53 20.77 22.10
C SER A 349 -40.60 21.15 21.09
N LYS A 350 -41.54 20.25 20.84
CA LYS A 350 -42.78 20.53 20.07
C LYS A 350 -43.63 21.52 20.85
N ASN A 351 -43.63 22.76 20.44
CA ASN A 351 -44.62 23.74 20.91
C ASN A 351 -46.02 23.27 20.54
N ALA A 352 -46.86 23.20 21.57
CA ALA A 352 -48.27 22.89 21.48
C ALA A 352 -49.00 23.95 20.59
N VAL A 353 -49.60 23.47 19.53
CA VAL A 353 -50.60 24.26 18.75
C VAL A 353 -51.91 24.16 19.49
N SER A 354 -52.33 25.28 20.08
CA SER A 354 -53.67 25.47 20.63
C SER A 354 -54.67 25.53 19.48
N SER A 355 -55.64 24.62 19.48
CA SER A 355 -56.80 24.63 18.62
C SER A 355 -57.76 25.78 19.04
N PRO A 356 -58.33 26.58 18.12
CA PRO A 356 -59.40 27.49 18.44
C PRO A 356 -60.74 26.74 18.59
N ARG A 357 -61.46 26.99 19.71
CA ARG A 357 -62.87 26.61 19.90
C ARG A 357 -63.75 27.42 18.94
N MET A 358 -64.54 26.73 18.16
CA MET A 358 -65.67 27.31 17.53
C MET A 358 -66.83 27.38 18.56
N ASP A 359 -67.23 28.58 18.91
CA ASP A 359 -68.54 28.83 19.55
C ASP A 359 -69.63 28.93 18.47
N ILE A 360 -70.72 28.16 18.65
CA ILE A 360 -71.91 28.14 17.87
C ILE A 360 -72.91 29.02 18.67
N THR A 361 -73.36 30.11 18.10
CA THR A 361 -74.71 30.70 18.19
C THR A 361 -75.09 31.32 16.88
#